data_95963f53e5ab8226eba674b6a8698e9e
#
_entry.id   95963f53e5ab8226eba674b6a8698e9e
#
_cell.length_a   1.000
_cell.length_b   1.000
_cell.length_c   1.000
_cell.angle_alpha   90.00
_cell.angle_beta   90.00
_cell.angle_gamma   90.00
#
_symmetry.space_group_name_H-M   'P 1'
#
loop_
_entity.id
_entity.type
_entity.pdbx_description
1 polymer ?
#
loop_
_entity_poly.entity_id
_entity_poly.type
_entity_poly.pdbx_seq_one_letter_code
_entity_poly.pdbx_strand_id
1 'polypeptide(L)'
;NARLNMDAETDGFQFAKVERQATDKWNRRLSQIKVEGGDPRTEKIFYTALYHAMIAPTIYCDVNGQYRGIDDKVRTADGWTNYSCFSLWDTYRTLNPLLTILSPSMVNDIVRSFLSIYDEQGKLPIWTLVGGETNCMPGYSSVPIIADAYMKGIRGYDAGKALDAMVATATNPA
;
A
#
# COMPACT_ATOMS: atom_id res chain seq x y z
N ASN A 1 13.24 16.17 -7.90
CA ASN A 1 12.11 15.26 -8.17
C ASN A 1 10.74 15.94 -8.10
N ALA A 2 10.48 16.88 -7.15
CA ALA A 2 9.15 17.51 -6.98
C ALA A 2 8.56 18.09 -8.29
N ARG A 3 9.37 18.74 -9.11
CA ARG A 3 8.92 19.24 -10.41
C ARG A 3 8.54 18.13 -11.39
N LEU A 4 9.32 17.05 -11.42
CA LEU A 4 9.02 15.86 -12.25
C LEU A 4 7.70 15.21 -11.83
N ASN A 5 7.46 15.08 -10.53
CA ASN A 5 6.20 14.55 -10.00
C ASN A 5 5.02 15.44 -10.41
N MET A 6 5.17 16.73 -10.24
CA MET A 6 4.16 17.72 -10.60
C MET A 6 3.84 17.69 -12.09
N ASP A 7 4.87 17.71 -12.95
CA ASP A 7 4.71 17.67 -14.41
C ASP A 7 4.02 16.38 -14.88
N ALA A 8 4.33 15.23 -14.22
CA ALA A 8 3.71 13.95 -14.52
C ALA A 8 2.23 13.86 -14.13
N GLU A 9 1.80 14.59 -13.09
CA GLU A 9 0.44 14.50 -12.57
C GLU A 9 -0.49 15.61 -13.05
N THR A 10 0.03 16.81 -13.33
CA THR A 10 -0.81 18.00 -13.57
C THR A 10 -0.84 18.48 -15.01
N ASP A 11 0.03 18.00 -15.88
CA ASP A 11 0.08 18.33 -17.32
C ASP A 11 -0.26 19.81 -17.61
N GLY A 12 0.55 20.73 -17.06
CA GLY A 12 0.45 22.16 -17.28
C GLY A 12 -0.61 22.91 -16.47
N PHE A 13 -1.05 22.37 -15.32
CA PHE A 13 -1.99 23.02 -14.39
C PHE A 13 -3.36 23.39 -14.96
N GLN A 14 -3.86 22.61 -15.89
CA GLN A 14 -5.23 22.79 -16.38
C GLN A 14 -6.23 22.19 -15.38
N PHE A 15 -6.78 22.99 -14.48
CA PHE A 15 -7.64 22.55 -13.39
C PHE A 15 -8.75 21.60 -13.84
N ALA A 16 -9.53 21.97 -14.85
CA ALA A 16 -10.63 21.13 -15.34
C ALA A 16 -10.17 19.77 -15.92
N LYS A 17 -8.92 19.70 -16.43
CA LYS A 17 -8.34 18.45 -16.89
C LYS A 17 -7.95 17.56 -15.72
N VAL A 18 -7.27 18.13 -14.70
CA VAL A 18 -6.86 17.42 -13.50
C VAL A 18 -8.07 16.89 -12.73
N GLU A 19 -9.11 17.71 -12.55
CA GLU A 19 -10.38 17.33 -11.93
C GLU A 19 -11.03 16.13 -12.65
N ARG A 20 -11.10 16.19 -13.97
CA ARG A 20 -11.64 15.07 -14.77
C ARG A 20 -10.80 13.80 -14.63
N GLN A 21 -9.47 13.93 -14.71
CA GLN A 21 -8.57 12.79 -14.53
C GLN A 21 -8.73 12.14 -13.15
N ALA A 22 -8.84 12.94 -12.08
CA ALA A 22 -9.08 12.44 -10.73
C ALA A 22 -10.44 11.73 -10.63
N THR A 23 -11.49 12.34 -11.17
CA THR A 23 -12.84 11.74 -11.23
C THR A 23 -12.83 10.40 -11.96
N ASP A 24 -12.17 10.34 -13.12
CA ASP A 24 -12.07 9.11 -13.92
C ASP A 24 -11.26 8.01 -13.22
N LYS A 25 -10.17 8.38 -12.54
CA LYS A 25 -9.36 7.43 -11.75
C LYS A 25 -10.20 6.83 -10.61
N TRP A 26 -10.91 7.66 -9.85
CA TRP A 26 -11.76 7.20 -8.76
C TRP A 26 -12.94 6.36 -9.25
N ASN A 27 -13.61 6.78 -10.30
CA ASN A 27 -14.72 6.00 -10.90
C ASN A 27 -14.25 4.62 -11.35
N ARG A 28 -13.10 4.52 -12.03
CA ARG A 28 -12.53 3.22 -12.40
C ARG A 28 -12.20 2.35 -11.18
N ARG A 29 -11.69 2.96 -10.11
CA ARG A 29 -11.32 2.23 -8.91
C ARG A 29 -12.53 1.71 -8.15
N LEU A 30 -13.53 2.56 -7.95
CA LEU A 30 -14.75 2.20 -7.23
C LEU A 30 -15.64 1.24 -8.02
N SER A 31 -15.65 1.30 -9.36
CA SER A 31 -16.44 0.40 -10.21
C SER A 31 -15.89 -1.03 -10.32
N GLN A 32 -14.80 -1.34 -9.64
CA GLN A 32 -14.32 -2.73 -9.50
C GLN A 32 -15.33 -3.62 -8.75
N ILE A 33 -16.12 -3.03 -7.87
CA ILE A 33 -17.26 -3.70 -7.25
C ILE A 33 -18.52 -2.97 -7.69
N LYS A 34 -19.44 -3.68 -8.29
CA LYS A 34 -20.78 -3.17 -8.64
C LYS A 34 -21.79 -3.79 -7.70
N VAL A 35 -22.55 -2.96 -7.03
CA VAL A 35 -23.67 -3.40 -6.19
C VAL A 35 -24.98 -3.01 -6.87
N GLU A 36 -25.96 -3.88 -6.80
CA GLU A 36 -27.31 -3.66 -7.33
C GLU A 36 -28.34 -4.00 -6.25
N GLY A 37 -29.42 -3.24 -6.21
CA GLY A 37 -30.48 -3.41 -5.23
C GLY A 37 -30.26 -2.64 -3.93
N GLY A 38 -31.26 -2.65 -3.06
CA GLY A 38 -31.26 -1.84 -1.86
C GLY A 38 -31.76 -0.40 -2.11
N ASP A 39 -31.67 0.43 -1.09
CA ASP A 39 -32.03 1.84 -1.20
C ASP A 39 -30.80 2.70 -1.56
N PRO A 40 -30.98 3.90 -2.15
CA PRO A 40 -29.88 4.77 -2.57
C PRO A 40 -28.96 5.20 -1.42
N ARG A 41 -29.44 5.21 -0.19
CA ARG A 41 -28.64 5.55 1.00
C ARG A 41 -27.64 4.44 1.30
N THR A 42 -28.06 3.20 1.23
CA THR A 42 -27.21 2.03 1.45
C THR A 42 -26.13 1.93 0.39
N GLU A 43 -26.47 2.16 -0.89
CA GLU A 43 -25.49 2.22 -1.96
C GLU A 43 -24.45 3.32 -1.74
N LYS A 44 -24.88 4.52 -1.36
CA LYS A 44 -23.97 5.62 -1.02
C LYS A 44 -23.03 5.27 0.15
N ILE A 45 -23.53 4.64 1.19
CA ILE A 45 -22.73 4.18 2.34
C ILE A 45 -21.68 3.17 1.87
N PHE A 46 -22.05 2.21 1.03
CA PHE A 46 -21.14 1.21 0.48
C PHE A 46 -19.97 1.86 -0.29
N TYR A 47 -20.27 2.71 -1.27
CA TYR A 47 -19.21 3.35 -2.07
C TYR A 47 -18.37 4.35 -1.26
N THR A 48 -18.97 5.00 -0.26
CA THR A 48 -18.21 5.84 0.68
C THR A 48 -17.23 5.01 1.51
N ALA A 49 -17.65 3.85 2.02
CA ALA A 49 -16.78 2.94 2.76
C ALA A 49 -15.67 2.36 1.85
N LEU A 50 -16.00 2.00 0.62
CA LEU A 50 -15.02 1.51 -0.35
C LEU A 50 -14.00 2.59 -0.71
N TYR A 51 -14.43 3.84 -0.88
CA TYR A 51 -13.53 4.98 -1.07
C TYR A 51 -12.56 5.14 0.12
N HIS A 52 -13.07 5.13 1.35
CA HIS A 52 -12.22 5.23 2.55
C HIS A 52 -11.23 4.07 2.65
N ALA A 53 -11.62 2.86 2.29
CA ALA A 53 -10.74 1.69 2.26
C ALA A 53 -9.57 1.83 1.26
N MET A 54 -9.69 2.70 0.26
CA MET A 54 -8.68 2.90 -0.78
C MET A 54 -7.79 4.16 -0.57
N ILE A 55 -7.96 4.90 0.53
CA ILE A 55 -7.15 6.10 0.82
C ILE A 55 -5.73 5.72 1.27
N ALA A 56 -5.57 4.61 2.00
CA ALA A 56 -4.31 4.09 2.46
C ALA A 56 -4.12 2.62 2.01
N PRO A 57 -2.88 2.13 1.86
CA PRO A 57 -1.62 2.85 1.99
C PRO A 57 -1.39 3.88 0.88
N THR A 58 -0.49 4.83 1.12
CA THR A 58 -0.13 5.88 0.16
C THR A 58 1.10 5.52 -0.65
N ILE A 59 1.15 5.93 -1.91
CA ILE A 59 2.37 5.84 -2.72
C ILE A 59 3.44 6.70 -2.05
N TYR A 60 4.60 6.10 -1.81
CA TYR A 60 5.74 6.75 -1.19
C TYR A 60 7.01 6.57 -2.03
N CYS A 61 6.92 6.96 -3.27
CA CYS A 61 8.06 7.11 -4.18
C CYS A 61 7.75 8.20 -5.22
N ASP A 62 8.81 8.81 -5.73
CA ASP A 62 8.73 9.75 -6.85
C ASP A 62 8.39 9.01 -8.16
N VAL A 63 8.03 9.75 -9.22
CA VAL A 63 7.73 9.17 -10.55
C VAL A 63 8.88 8.39 -11.17
N ASN A 64 10.12 8.65 -10.74
CA ASN A 64 11.30 7.91 -11.14
C ASN A 64 11.62 6.72 -10.19
N GLY A 65 10.71 6.38 -9.30
CA GLY A 65 10.83 5.30 -8.33
C GLY A 65 11.68 5.63 -7.09
N GLN A 66 12.27 6.81 -6.99
CA GLN A 66 13.09 7.16 -5.82
C GLN A 66 12.24 7.40 -4.58
N TYR A 67 12.73 6.92 -3.43
CA TYR A 67 12.13 7.17 -2.12
C TYR A 67 13.21 7.23 -1.04
N ARG A 68 12.87 7.83 0.10
CA ARG A 68 13.72 7.82 1.28
C ARG A 68 13.32 6.66 2.18
N GLY A 69 14.25 5.74 2.43
CA GLY A 69 14.05 4.65 3.37
C GLY A 69 13.93 5.12 4.82
N ILE A 70 13.53 4.23 5.71
CA ILE A 70 13.43 4.52 7.16
C ILE A 70 14.81 4.76 7.82
N ASP A 71 15.90 4.38 7.16
CA ASP A 71 17.28 4.65 7.53
C ASP A 71 17.83 5.94 6.90
N ASP A 72 16.95 6.81 6.40
CA ASP A 72 17.24 8.08 5.73
C ASP A 72 18.03 8.00 4.41
N LYS A 73 18.30 6.80 3.89
CA LYS A 73 18.98 6.64 2.60
C LYS A 73 18.01 6.68 1.44
N VAL A 74 18.46 7.29 0.34
CA VAL A 74 17.70 7.29 -0.92
C VAL A 74 17.85 5.95 -1.62
N ARG A 75 16.71 5.35 -2.01
CA ARG A 75 16.59 4.10 -2.76
C ARG A 75 15.73 4.28 -3.99
N THR A 76 15.69 3.26 -4.82
CA THR A 76 14.85 3.24 -6.01
C THR A 76 14.04 1.95 -6.05
N ALA A 77 12.74 2.08 -6.17
CA ALA A 77 11.81 1.00 -6.45
C ALA A 77 11.79 0.77 -7.98
N ASP A 78 12.61 -0.16 -8.44
CA ASP A 78 12.74 -0.46 -9.87
C ASP A 78 11.69 -1.48 -10.31
N GLY A 79 10.77 -1.05 -11.16
CA GLY A 79 9.69 -1.89 -11.69
C GLY A 79 8.57 -2.22 -10.68
N TRP A 80 8.49 -1.50 -9.54
CA TRP A 80 7.44 -1.63 -8.54
C TRP A 80 7.15 -0.29 -7.84
N THR A 81 6.06 -0.19 -7.11
CA THR A 81 5.67 1.03 -6.39
C THR A 81 5.91 0.87 -4.90
N ASN A 82 6.70 1.77 -4.30
CA ASN A 82 6.87 1.80 -2.86
C ASN A 82 5.69 2.48 -2.18
N TYR A 83 5.20 1.86 -1.10
CA TYR A 83 4.08 2.35 -0.30
C TYR A 83 4.49 2.64 1.13
N SER A 84 3.75 3.53 1.79
CA SER A 84 3.87 3.84 3.21
C SER A 84 2.50 4.14 3.84
N CYS A 85 2.50 4.60 5.10
CA CYS A 85 1.30 4.83 5.91
C CYS A 85 0.54 3.53 6.17
N PHE A 86 1.28 2.55 6.68
CA PHE A 86 0.75 1.24 7.01
C PHE A 86 0.26 1.18 8.46
N SER A 87 -1.05 1.16 8.65
CA SER A 87 -1.69 0.83 9.94
C SER A 87 -2.01 -0.67 9.98
N LEU A 88 -0.97 -1.51 10.11
CA LEU A 88 -1.10 -2.95 9.84
C LEU A 88 -1.96 -3.68 10.86
N TRP A 89 -1.94 -3.28 12.12
CA TRP A 89 -2.75 -3.88 13.19
C TRP A 89 -4.26 -3.68 12.99
N ASP A 90 -4.66 -2.64 12.22
CA ASP A 90 -6.05 -2.41 11.80
C ASP A 90 -6.38 -3.17 10.52
N THR A 91 -5.47 -3.11 9.53
CA THR A 91 -5.77 -3.43 8.14
C THR A 91 -5.57 -4.90 7.78
N TYR A 92 -4.81 -5.68 8.59
CA TYR A 92 -4.53 -7.09 8.29
C TYR A 92 -5.78 -7.96 8.27
N ARG A 93 -6.82 -7.57 8.99
CA ARG A 93 -8.07 -8.36 9.17
C ARG A 93 -8.99 -8.29 7.97
N THR A 94 -9.08 -7.14 7.32
CA THR A 94 -10.09 -6.88 6.27
C THR A 94 -9.55 -6.17 5.06
N LEU A 95 -8.87 -5.04 5.20
CA LEU A 95 -8.40 -4.24 4.06
C LEU A 95 -7.37 -5.01 3.22
N ASN A 96 -6.33 -5.56 3.84
CA ASN A 96 -5.33 -6.32 3.09
C ASN A 96 -5.93 -7.56 2.41
N PRO A 97 -6.79 -8.38 3.06
CA PRO A 97 -7.55 -9.42 2.38
C PRO A 97 -8.42 -8.93 1.22
N LEU A 98 -9.07 -7.77 1.34
CA LEU A 98 -9.83 -7.16 0.24
C LEU A 98 -8.92 -6.78 -0.94
N LEU A 99 -7.74 -6.21 -0.66
CA LEU A 99 -6.78 -5.85 -1.70
C LEU A 99 -6.25 -7.07 -2.47
N THR A 100 -6.17 -8.25 -1.85
CA THR A 100 -5.80 -9.48 -2.56
C THR A 100 -6.80 -9.85 -3.67
N ILE A 101 -8.04 -9.41 -3.54
CA ILE A 101 -9.11 -9.62 -4.54
C ILE A 101 -9.10 -8.50 -5.57
N LEU A 102 -9.06 -7.24 -5.11
CA LEU A 102 -9.24 -6.07 -5.97
C LEU A 102 -7.96 -5.62 -6.68
N SER A 103 -6.80 -5.91 -6.13
CA SER A 103 -5.51 -5.35 -6.58
C SER A 103 -4.32 -6.26 -6.27
N PRO A 104 -4.28 -7.49 -6.80
CA PRO A 104 -3.18 -8.44 -6.51
C PRO A 104 -1.79 -7.89 -6.85
N SER A 105 -1.67 -7.08 -7.91
CA SER A 105 -0.41 -6.42 -8.26
C SER A 105 0.06 -5.44 -7.17
N MET A 106 -0.86 -4.64 -6.63
CA MET A 106 -0.56 -3.73 -5.53
C MET A 106 -0.12 -4.48 -4.26
N VAL A 107 -0.71 -5.65 -4.00
CA VAL A 107 -0.30 -6.49 -2.85
C VAL A 107 1.14 -6.98 -3.00
N ASN A 108 1.59 -7.33 -4.21
CA ASN A 108 3.01 -7.62 -4.44
C ASN A 108 3.91 -6.45 -4.06
N ASP A 109 3.53 -5.24 -4.45
CA ASP A 109 4.31 -4.03 -4.19
C ASP A 109 4.26 -3.64 -2.70
N ILE A 110 3.14 -3.88 -2.02
CA ILE A 110 3.04 -3.72 -0.55
C ILE A 110 4.02 -4.68 0.16
N VAL A 111 4.06 -5.95 -0.25
CA VAL A 111 5.01 -6.91 0.34
C VAL A 111 6.46 -6.52 0.03
N ARG A 112 6.75 -6.06 -1.19
CA ARG A 112 8.09 -5.53 -1.53
C ARG A 112 8.47 -4.32 -0.66
N SER A 113 7.51 -3.42 -0.37
CA SER A 113 7.73 -2.32 0.58
C SER A 113 8.08 -2.83 1.97
N PHE A 114 7.40 -3.88 2.45
CA PHE A 114 7.73 -4.51 3.74
C PHE A 114 9.14 -5.12 3.74
N LEU A 115 9.53 -5.79 2.65
CA LEU A 115 10.85 -6.39 2.52
C LEU A 115 11.96 -5.33 2.40
N SER A 116 11.68 -4.19 1.79
CA SER A 116 12.61 -3.06 1.79
C SER A 116 12.84 -2.52 3.21
N ILE A 117 11.76 -2.35 3.98
CA ILE A 117 11.83 -1.94 5.38
C ILE A 117 12.60 -2.97 6.22
N TYR A 118 12.40 -4.27 5.95
CA TYR A 118 13.18 -5.33 6.58
C TYR A 118 14.68 -5.19 6.31
N ASP A 119 15.07 -4.87 5.07
CA ASP A 119 16.49 -4.61 4.71
C ASP A 119 17.06 -3.40 5.46
N GLU A 120 16.21 -2.44 5.78
CA GLU A 120 16.61 -1.17 6.38
C GLU A 120 16.75 -1.25 7.91
N GLN A 121 15.95 -2.07 8.59
CA GLN A 121 15.90 -2.14 10.06
C GLN A 121 16.02 -3.54 10.65
N GLY A 122 16.07 -4.61 9.82
CA GLY A 122 16.17 -6.00 10.28
C GLY A 122 14.88 -6.62 10.77
N LYS A 123 13.75 -5.93 10.65
CA LYS A 123 12.40 -6.43 10.97
C LYS A 123 11.35 -5.85 10.02
N LEU A 124 10.24 -6.54 9.88
CA LEU A 124 9.10 -6.07 9.11
C LEU A 124 8.43 -4.86 9.79
N PRO A 125 7.68 -4.03 9.02
CA PRO A 125 7.02 -2.85 9.59
C PRO A 125 5.92 -3.23 10.59
N ILE A 126 5.71 -2.34 11.57
CA ILE A 126 4.60 -2.36 12.52
C ILE A 126 3.60 -1.27 12.15
N TRP A 127 4.05 -0.02 12.14
CA TRP A 127 3.23 1.14 11.78
C TRP A 127 4.09 2.25 11.18
N THR A 128 4.16 2.31 9.87
CA THR A 128 4.96 3.32 9.18
C THR A 128 4.19 4.60 8.92
N LEU A 129 4.83 5.74 9.13
CA LEU A 129 4.31 7.06 8.77
C LEU A 129 5.31 7.76 7.87
N VAL A 130 4.95 7.97 6.62
CA VAL A 130 5.82 8.55 5.59
C VAL A 130 7.14 7.77 5.51
N GLY A 131 8.28 8.36 5.77
CA GLY A 131 9.60 7.74 5.75
C GLY A 131 10.10 7.24 7.11
N GLY A 132 9.21 6.94 8.06
CA GLY A 132 9.59 6.51 9.40
C GLY A 132 8.77 5.33 9.91
N GLU A 133 9.43 4.42 10.64
CA GLU A 133 8.75 3.40 11.45
C GLU A 133 8.49 3.97 12.83
N THR A 134 7.24 3.95 13.27
CA THR A 134 6.86 4.52 14.57
C THR A 134 7.00 3.54 15.71
N ASN A 135 7.07 2.23 15.43
CA ASN A 135 7.06 1.15 16.42
C ASN A 135 5.90 1.25 17.43
N CYS A 136 4.83 1.96 17.07
CA CYS A 136 3.64 2.04 17.90
C CYS A 136 2.64 0.96 17.51
N MET A 137 1.73 0.64 18.43
CA MET A 137 0.72 -0.40 18.33
C MET A 137 1.27 -1.83 18.46
N PRO A 138 0.46 -2.75 18.97
CA PRO A 138 0.91 -4.12 19.26
C PRO A 138 0.99 -4.98 18.01
N GLY A 139 1.82 -6.02 18.11
CA GLY A 139 1.87 -7.12 17.17
C GLY A 139 2.83 -6.93 16.01
N TYR A 140 2.87 -7.96 15.19
CA TYR A 140 3.64 -8.04 13.93
C TYR A 140 2.68 -8.38 12.78
N SER A 141 1.70 -7.52 12.57
CA SER A 141 0.57 -7.74 11.65
C SER A 141 0.99 -7.79 10.16
N SER A 142 2.21 -7.41 9.84
CA SER A 142 2.83 -7.65 8.53
C SER A 142 2.95 -9.15 8.21
N VAL A 143 3.18 -10.00 9.21
CA VAL A 143 3.33 -11.46 9.04
C VAL A 143 2.07 -12.11 8.45
N PRO A 144 0.86 -11.96 9.06
CA PRO A 144 -0.34 -12.53 8.48
C PRO A 144 -0.71 -11.93 7.12
N ILE A 145 -0.34 -10.69 6.81
CA ILE A 145 -0.56 -10.08 5.48
C ILE A 145 0.27 -10.79 4.42
N ILE A 146 1.55 -11.03 4.68
CA ILE A 146 2.43 -11.77 3.76
C ILE A 146 1.95 -13.22 3.59
N ALA A 147 1.59 -13.89 4.69
CA ALA A 147 1.10 -15.26 4.67
C ALA A 147 -0.21 -15.37 3.87
N ASP A 148 -1.17 -14.47 4.07
CA ASP A 148 -2.44 -14.44 3.32
C ASP A 148 -2.19 -14.22 1.82
N ALA A 149 -1.33 -13.27 1.45
CA ALA A 149 -0.96 -13.03 0.06
C ALA A 149 -0.35 -14.29 -0.58
N TYR A 150 0.60 -14.93 0.10
CA TYR A 150 1.27 -16.14 -0.38
C TYR A 150 0.29 -17.30 -0.58
N MET A 151 -0.60 -17.55 0.39
CA MET A 151 -1.60 -18.61 0.34
C MET A 151 -2.63 -18.40 -0.78
N LYS A 152 -2.89 -17.17 -1.14
CA LYS A 152 -3.77 -16.79 -2.27
C LYS A 152 -3.06 -16.78 -3.64
N GLY A 153 -1.79 -17.21 -3.70
CA GLY A 153 -1.04 -17.32 -4.94
C GLY A 153 -0.40 -16.00 -5.41
N ILE A 154 -0.43 -14.94 -4.61
CA ILE A 154 0.24 -13.67 -4.90
C ILE A 154 1.70 -13.80 -4.48
N ARG A 155 2.60 -13.97 -5.45
CA ARG A 155 4.01 -14.35 -5.23
C ARG A 155 4.99 -13.55 -6.10
N GLY A 156 4.63 -12.31 -6.46
CA GLY A 156 5.48 -11.43 -7.25
C GLY A 156 6.59 -10.74 -6.44
N TYR A 157 7.06 -11.37 -5.37
CA TYR A 157 8.14 -10.94 -4.49
C TYR A 157 9.02 -12.14 -4.11
N ASP A 158 10.16 -11.89 -3.46
CA ASP A 158 11.02 -12.96 -2.95
C ASP A 158 10.38 -13.64 -1.74
N ALA A 159 9.79 -14.82 -1.96
CA ALA A 159 9.10 -15.57 -0.92
C ALA A 159 10.05 -16.17 0.13
N GLY A 160 11.29 -16.53 -0.25
CA GLY A 160 12.31 -16.98 0.69
C GLY A 160 12.68 -15.88 1.67
N LYS A 161 13.04 -14.71 1.15
CA LYS A 161 13.32 -13.52 1.94
C LYS A 161 12.12 -13.11 2.81
N ALA A 162 10.89 -13.25 2.29
CA ALA A 162 9.68 -12.95 3.06
C ALA A 162 9.56 -13.88 4.27
N LEU A 163 9.85 -15.17 4.13
CA LEU A 163 9.88 -16.10 5.24
C LEU A 163 10.94 -15.73 6.28
N ASP A 164 12.17 -15.44 5.84
CA ASP A 164 13.26 -15.02 6.73
C ASP A 164 12.87 -13.75 7.51
N ALA A 165 12.28 -12.78 6.84
CA ALA A 165 11.80 -11.55 7.45
C ALA A 165 10.68 -11.78 8.48
N MET A 166 9.75 -12.69 8.19
CA MET A 166 8.69 -13.07 9.13
C MET A 166 9.27 -13.75 10.38
N VAL A 167 10.22 -14.67 10.21
CA VAL A 167 10.89 -15.36 11.34
C VAL A 167 11.70 -14.34 12.16
N ALA A 168 12.50 -13.51 11.51
CA ALA A 168 13.27 -12.47 12.20
C ALA A 168 12.38 -11.52 13.02
N THR A 169 11.25 -11.11 12.45
CA THR A 169 10.29 -10.22 13.13
C THR A 169 9.63 -10.89 14.34
N ALA A 170 9.32 -12.19 14.24
CA ALA A 170 8.69 -12.95 15.32
C ALA A 170 9.64 -13.32 16.46
N THR A 171 10.94 -13.42 16.18
CA THR A 171 11.96 -13.88 17.15
C THR A 171 12.81 -12.77 17.73
N ASN A 172 12.75 -11.57 17.15
CA ASN A 172 13.49 -10.40 17.62
C ASN A 172 12.49 -9.36 18.19
N PRO A 173 12.11 -9.48 19.46
CA PRO A 173 11.22 -8.51 20.08
C PRO A 173 11.91 -7.14 20.13
N ALA A 174 11.14 -6.12 19.84
CA ALA A 174 11.59 -4.71 19.88
C ALA A 174 11.96 -4.26 21.29
#